data_44a40a57bf856cd91b69699646f85a2c
#
_entry.id   44a40a57bf856cd91b69699646f85a2c
#
_cell.length_a   1.000
_cell.length_b   1.000
_cell.length_c   1.000
_cell.angle_alpha   90.00
_cell.angle_beta   90.00
_cell.angle_gamma   90.00
#
_symmetry.space_group_name_H-M   'P 1'
#
loop_
_entity.id
_entity.type
_entity.pdbx_description
1 polymer ?
#
loop_
_entity_poly.entity_id
_entity_poly.type
_entity_poly.pdbx_seq_one_letter_code
_entity_poly.pdbx_strand_id
1 'polypeptide(L)'
;MLVTNPRRINHEQLRILARNAKGGINHIYLHWTAGTYEQVCDDYHINIGEQGELYLTCNMLREYKSHTWRRNSRSIGVTLCCAKDAILAYKCNPVFGAYPPTELQVEQMAIVVAILCHELELEINNDTVLTHAEAASRDQYGPGQGDPDMRWDLYMLKGMPETRALRPGGVLLRKKALAYLHSMLRDKLLQPHEVEVEQHELLAA
;
A
#
# COMPACT_ATOMS: atom_id res chain seq x y z
N MET A 1 16.85 0.66 6.65
CA MET A 1 18.13 0.30 5.95
C MET A 1 17.84 0.05 4.49
N LEU A 2 18.77 0.39 3.55
CA LEU A 2 18.58 0.09 2.12
C LEU A 2 18.87 -1.38 1.83
N VAL A 3 18.02 -2.01 0.97
CA VAL A 3 18.15 -3.41 0.56
C VAL A 3 18.82 -3.46 -0.80
N THR A 4 19.95 -4.16 -0.91
CA THR A 4 20.78 -4.21 -2.13
C THR A 4 20.28 -5.22 -3.17
N ASN A 5 19.52 -6.23 -2.78
CA ASN A 5 18.96 -7.23 -3.68
C ASN A 5 17.55 -7.62 -3.23
N PRO A 6 16.55 -6.72 -3.41
CA PRO A 6 15.22 -6.94 -2.92
C PRO A 6 14.50 -8.06 -3.70
N ARG A 7 13.75 -8.89 -2.98
CA ARG A 7 12.93 -9.94 -3.58
C ARG A 7 11.76 -9.34 -4.33
N ARG A 8 11.73 -9.48 -5.66
CA ARG A 8 10.57 -9.10 -6.48
C ARG A 8 9.45 -10.14 -6.34
N ILE A 9 8.20 -9.68 -6.23
CA ILE A 9 7.00 -10.51 -6.18
C ILE A 9 5.95 -10.03 -7.17
N ASN A 10 4.99 -10.90 -7.50
CA ASN A 10 3.81 -10.57 -8.27
C ASN A 10 2.54 -10.54 -7.39
N HIS A 11 1.39 -10.19 -7.96
CA HIS A 11 0.12 -10.09 -7.25
C HIS A 11 -0.34 -11.43 -6.66
N GLU A 12 -0.10 -12.56 -7.35
CA GLU A 12 -0.51 -13.88 -6.82
C GLU A 12 0.33 -14.27 -5.60
N GLN A 13 1.63 -14.02 -5.64
CA GLN A 13 2.50 -14.21 -4.47
C GLN A 13 2.07 -13.32 -3.30
N LEU A 14 1.68 -12.06 -3.58
CA LEU A 14 1.14 -11.16 -2.56
C LEU A 14 -0.15 -11.70 -1.94
N ARG A 15 -1.08 -12.26 -2.75
CA ARG A 15 -2.31 -12.91 -2.25
C ARG A 15 -2.00 -14.04 -1.29
N ILE A 16 -1.07 -14.93 -1.65
CA ILE A 16 -0.65 -16.06 -0.81
C ILE A 16 -0.09 -15.55 0.53
N LEU A 17 0.79 -14.55 0.49
CA LEU A 17 1.37 -13.96 1.70
C LEU A 17 0.31 -13.31 2.59
N ALA A 18 -0.66 -12.62 1.99
CA ALA A 18 -1.76 -11.97 2.71
C ALA A 18 -2.69 -12.99 3.38
N ARG A 19 -3.11 -14.04 2.65
CA ARG A 19 -3.91 -15.15 3.23
C ARG A 19 -3.23 -15.78 4.43
N ASN A 20 -1.91 -16.02 4.36
CA ASN A 20 -1.14 -16.57 5.48
C ASN A 20 -1.03 -15.60 6.69
N ALA A 21 -1.28 -14.32 6.47
CA ALA A 21 -1.25 -13.30 7.53
C ALA A 21 -2.65 -12.97 8.10
N LYS A 22 -3.72 -13.55 7.55
CA LYS A 22 -5.11 -13.30 7.99
C LYS A 22 -5.28 -13.53 9.50
N GLY A 23 -6.03 -12.64 10.15
CA GLY A 23 -6.25 -12.63 11.60
C GLY A 23 -5.05 -12.11 12.42
N GLY A 24 -3.87 -11.93 11.80
CA GLY A 24 -2.68 -11.38 12.45
C GLY A 24 -2.47 -9.88 12.21
N ILE A 25 -3.14 -9.31 11.22
CA ILE A 25 -3.00 -7.92 10.78
C ILE A 25 -4.32 -7.19 10.98
N ASN A 26 -4.26 -5.94 11.45
CA ASN A 26 -5.42 -5.06 11.65
C ASN A 26 -5.33 -3.77 10.84
N HIS A 27 -4.13 -3.33 10.46
CA HIS A 27 -3.92 -2.04 9.81
C HIS A 27 -2.93 -2.14 8.66
N ILE A 28 -3.10 -1.25 7.68
CA ILE A 28 -2.15 -1.02 6.59
C ILE A 28 -1.78 0.46 6.62
N TYR A 29 -0.48 0.74 6.74
CA TYR A 29 0.05 2.10 6.69
C TYR A 29 0.79 2.33 5.39
N LEU A 30 0.47 3.47 4.74
CA LEU A 30 0.95 3.83 3.42
C LEU A 30 2.00 4.94 3.54
N HIS A 31 3.10 4.79 2.82
CA HIS A 31 4.29 5.63 2.94
C HIS A 31 4.89 6.00 1.59
N TRP A 32 5.88 6.86 1.62
CA TRP A 32 6.97 6.93 0.65
C TRP A 32 8.32 6.82 1.38
N THR A 33 9.36 6.42 0.64
CA THR A 33 10.69 6.20 1.24
C THR A 33 11.46 7.48 1.53
N ALA A 34 11.02 8.64 1.01
CA ALA A 34 11.81 9.87 0.89
C ALA A 34 13.17 9.63 0.20
N GLY A 35 13.24 8.63 -0.68
CA GLY A 35 14.39 8.20 -1.45
C GLY A 35 14.23 8.38 -2.96
N THR A 36 15.18 7.82 -3.72
CA THR A 36 15.07 7.68 -5.18
C THR A 36 14.18 6.50 -5.54
N TYR A 37 13.87 6.32 -6.84
CA TYR A 37 13.01 5.22 -7.29
C TYR A 37 13.62 3.83 -7.09
N GLU A 38 14.95 3.73 -7.04
CA GLU A 38 15.71 2.48 -6.87
C GLU A 38 15.94 2.10 -5.40
N GLN A 39 15.63 3.00 -4.47
CA GLN A 39 15.90 2.81 -3.05
C GLN A 39 14.78 2.03 -2.36
N VAL A 40 14.97 0.72 -2.24
CA VAL A 40 14.12 -0.17 -1.46
C VAL A 40 14.56 -0.15 0.01
N CYS A 41 13.62 0.10 0.93
CA CYS A 41 13.89 0.24 2.36
C CYS A 41 13.35 -0.96 3.16
N ASP A 42 14.18 -1.47 4.07
CA ASP A 42 13.84 -2.61 4.93
C ASP A 42 12.81 -2.28 6.04
N ASP A 43 12.54 -1.00 6.26
CA ASP A 43 11.58 -0.55 7.28
C ASP A 43 10.12 -0.86 6.91
N TYR A 44 9.84 -1.21 5.66
CA TYR A 44 8.51 -1.51 5.14
C TYR A 44 8.42 -2.98 4.69
N HIS A 45 7.22 -3.55 4.67
CA HIS A 45 6.99 -4.92 4.18
C HIS A 45 7.02 -5.00 2.66
N ILE A 46 6.39 -4.01 2.00
CA ILE A 46 6.24 -3.95 0.55
C ILE A 46 6.70 -2.58 0.08
N ASN A 47 7.65 -2.58 -0.86
CA ASN A 47 8.13 -1.38 -1.53
C ASN A 47 7.67 -1.41 -3.00
N ILE A 48 7.27 -0.27 -3.54
CA ILE A 48 6.77 -0.13 -4.91
C ILE A 48 7.74 0.74 -5.71
N GLY A 49 8.38 0.15 -6.71
CA GLY A 49 9.31 0.81 -7.62
C GLY A 49 8.61 1.76 -8.58
N GLU A 50 9.40 2.50 -9.38
CA GLU A 50 8.93 3.56 -10.30
C GLU A 50 7.85 3.07 -11.28
N GLN A 51 8.04 1.88 -11.84
CA GLN A 51 7.14 1.27 -12.83
C GLN A 51 6.08 0.35 -12.21
N GLY A 52 5.91 0.42 -10.88
CA GLY A 52 4.95 -0.39 -10.14
C GLY A 52 5.47 -1.79 -9.74
N GLU A 53 6.77 -2.04 -9.81
CA GLU A 53 7.35 -3.30 -9.34
C GLU A 53 7.13 -3.47 -7.82
N LEU A 54 6.81 -4.69 -7.40
CA LEU A 54 6.66 -5.01 -5.99
C LEU A 54 7.92 -5.69 -5.44
N TYR A 55 8.47 -5.11 -4.40
CA TYR A 55 9.62 -5.65 -3.68
C TYR A 55 9.24 -5.98 -2.23
N LEU A 56 9.43 -7.24 -1.85
CA LEU A 56 9.19 -7.76 -0.52
C LEU A 56 10.48 -7.74 0.30
N THR A 57 10.41 -7.22 1.52
CA THR A 57 11.55 -7.10 2.45
C THR A 57 11.36 -7.89 3.74
N CYS A 58 10.41 -8.82 3.76
CA CYS A 58 10.11 -9.70 4.88
C CYS A 58 9.90 -11.15 4.40
N ASN A 59 9.96 -12.12 5.29
CA ASN A 59 9.59 -13.50 4.96
C ASN A 59 8.08 -13.71 5.07
N MET A 60 7.44 -13.02 6.01
CA MET A 60 5.99 -13.06 6.20
C MET A 60 5.46 -11.67 6.58
N LEU A 61 4.22 -11.35 6.16
CA LEU A 61 3.62 -10.04 6.41
C LEU A 61 3.26 -9.76 7.89
N ARG A 62 3.46 -10.73 8.77
CA ARG A 62 3.30 -10.55 10.23
C ARG A 62 4.60 -10.14 10.93
N GLU A 63 5.71 -10.03 10.20
CA GLU A 63 6.96 -9.54 10.79
C GLU A 63 6.78 -8.11 11.30
N TYR A 64 7.46 -7.79 12.38
CA TYR A 64 7.48 -6.43 12.90
C TYR A 64 8.44 -5.58 12.05
N LYS A 65 7.94 -4.44 11.56
CA LYS A 65 8.72 -3.44 10.82
C LYS A 65 8.48 -2.05 11.43
N SER A 66 9.51 -1.21 11.51
CA SER A 66 9.46 0.10 12.15
C SER A 66 9.11 1.21 11.17
N HIS A 67 7.86 1.31 10.73
CA HIS A 67 7.40 2.27 9.72
C HIS A 67 6.49 3.39 10.25
N THR A 68 5.76 3.17 11.34
CA THR A 68 4.82 4.16 11.89
C THR A 68 4.92 4.19 13.41
N TRP A 69 5.28 5.34 13.97
CA TRP A 69 5.48 5.49 15.41
C TRP A 69 4.27 5.00 16.22
N ARG A 70 4.52 4.14 17.22
CA ARG A 70 3.52 3.50 18.10
C ARG A 70 2.45 2.65 17.40
N ARG A 71 2.52 2.43 16.07
CA ARG A 71 1.49 1.74 15.28
C ARG A 71 1.99 0.53 14.49
N ASN A 72 3.20 0.04 14.80
CA ASN A 72 3.84 -1.04 14.03
C ASN A 72 3.29 -2.44 14.32
N SER A 73 2.66 -2.64 15.49
CA SER A 73 2.14 -3.94 15.87
C SER A 73 0.91 -4.31 15.02
N ARG A 74 0.90 -5.56 14.52
CA ARG A 74 -0.20 -6.10 13.70
C ARG A 74 -0.55 -5.22 12.49
N SER A 75 0.48 -4.63 11.86
CA SER A 75 0.32 -3.75 10.71
C SER A 75 1.25 -4.10 9.57
N ILE A 76 0.88 -3.70 8.37
CA ILE A 76 1.70 -3.80 7.17
C ILE A 76 2.06 -2.38 6.71
N GLY A 77 3.35 -2.10 6.55
CA GLY A 77 3.83 -0.89 5.89
C GLY A 77 4.01 -1.14 4.40
N VAL A 78 3.33 -0.34 3.57
CA VAL A 78 3.47 -0.31 2.11
C VAL A 78 4.03 1.04 1.72
N THR A 79 5.11 1.07 0.93
CA THR A 79 5.79 2.32 0.59
C THR A 79 6.01 2.49 -0.91
N LEU A 80 5.96 3.73 -1.40
CA LEU A 80 6.45 4.10 -2.72
C LEU A 80 7.95 4.44 -2.63
N CYS A 81 8.78 3.88 -3.49
CA CYS A 81 10.17 4.28 -3.65
C CYS A 81 10.22 5.62 -4.39
N CYS A 82 10.17 6.75 -3.66
CA CYS A 82 10.14 8.09 -4.25
C CYS A 82 10.31 9.18 -3.20
N ALA A 83 10.12 10.43 -3.61
CA ALA A 83 10.05 11.63 -2.79
C ALA A 83 11.38 12.06 -2.14
N LYS A 84 12.55 11.68 -2.74
CA LYS A 84 13.83 12.24 -2.34
C LYS A 84 13.79 13.77 -2.46
N ASP A 85 14.28 14.45 -1.41
CA ASP A 85 14.32 15.91 -1.30
C ASP A 85 12.94 16.59 -1.40
N ALA A 86 11.85 15.85 -1.22
CA ALA A 86 10.52 16.42 -1.13
C ALA A 86 10.38 17.25 0.14
N ILE A 87 9.71 18.40 0.03
CA ILE A 87 9.44 19.31 1.16
C ILE A 87 7.97 19.69 1.22
N LEU A 88 7.49 19.98 2.42
CA LEU A 88 6.18 20.56 2.63
C LEU A 88 6.33 22.09 2.75
N ALA A 89 6.04 22.78 1.65
CA ALA A 89 6.19 24.25 1.56
C ALA A 89 5.07 24.98 2.31
N TYR A 90 5.11 26.31 2.28
CA TYR A 90 4.12 27.20 2.91
C TYR A 90 2.68 26.77 2.59
N LYS A 91 1.79 26.85 3.59
CA LYS A 91 0.40 26.37 3.54
C LYS A 91 0.26 24.87 3.24
N CYS A 92 1.22 24.07 3.66
CA CYS A 92 1.24 22.63 3.50
C CYS A 92 1.13 22.17 2.03
N ASN A 93 1.70 22.92 1.10
CA ASN A 93 1.81 22.54 -0.31
C ASN A 93 3.04 21.64 -0.51
N PRO A 94 2.89 20.39 -1.03
CA PRO A 94 4.02 19.51 -1.30
C PRO A 94 4.81 19.97 -2.54
N VAL A 95 6.13 19.99 -2.42
CA VAL A 95 7.07 20.05 -3.53
C VAL A 95 7.80 18.72 -3.56
N PHE A 96 7.56 17.91 -4.58
CA PHE A 96 7.98 16.50 -4.61
C PHE A 96 9.45 16.27 -5.01
N GLY A 97 10.21 17.32 -5.33
CA GLY A 97 11.59 17.17 -5.75
C GLY A 97 11.76 16.50 -7.11
N ALA A 98 12.92 15.84 -7.31
CA ALA A 98 13.27 15.18 -8.57
C ALA A 98 12.62 13.78 -8.73
N TYR A 99 12.10 13.21 -7.67
CA TYR A 99 11.51 11.86 -7.62
C TYR A 99 10.06 11.89 -7.15
N PRO A 100 9.14 12.57 -7.86
CA PRO A 100 7.73 12.63 -7.47
C PRO A 100 7.09 11.24 -7.54
N PRO A 101 6.03 10.94 -6.74
CA PRO A 101 5.24 9.74 -6.93
C PRO A 101 4.74 9.65 -8.37
N THR A 102 4.98 8.51 -9.04
CA THR A 102 4.49 8.26 -10.40
C THR A 102 3.04 7.80 -10.40
N GLU A 103 2.37 7.93 -11.54
CA GLU A 103 1.01 7.40 -11.71
C GLU A 103 0.99 5.88 -11.50
N LEU A 104 1.95 5.17 -12.08
CA LEU A 104 2.07 3.72 -11.94
C LEU A 104 2.27 3.29 -10.48
N GLN A 105 3.06 4.02 -9.71
CA GLN A 105 3.23 3.76 -8.28
C GLN A 105 1.92 3.94 -7.51
N VAL A 106 1.18 5.02 -7.76
CA VAL A 106 -0.08 5.31 -7.09
C VAL A 106 -1.14 4.26 -7.43
N GLU A 107 -1.26 3.88 -8.71
CA GLU A 107 -2.16 2.81 -9.14
C GLU A 107 -1.79 1.48 -8.49
N GLN A 108 -0.50 1.12 -8.53
CA GLN A 108 -0.01 -0.13 -7.95
C GLN A 108 -0.24 -0.18 -6.43
N MET A 109 -0.05 0.93 -5.71
CA MET A 109 -0.35 0.99 -4.28
C MET A 109 -1.83 0.74 -4.01
N ALA A 110 -2.73 1.30 -4.82
CA ALA A 110 -4.16 1.06 -4.68
C ALA A 110 -4.53 -0.42 -4.96
N ILE A 111 -3.90 -1.06 -5.95
CA ILE A 111 -4.08 -2.50 -6.23
C ILE A 111 -3.57 -3.35 -5.06
N VAL A 112 -2.39 -3.04 -4.52
CA VAL A 112 -1.82 -3.72 -3.35
C VAL A 112 -2.75 -3.61 -2.15
N VAL A 113 -3.29 -2.43 -1.86
CA VAL A 113 -4.27 -2.22 -0.78
C VAL A 113 -5.52 -3.06 -1.01
N ALA A 114 -6.07 -3.10 -2.24
CA ALA A 114 -7.24 -3.90 -2.56
C ALA A 114 -6.99 -5.41 -2.33
N ILE A 115 -5.84 -5.91 -2.78
CA ILE A 115 -5.43 -7.31 -2.57
C ILE A 115 -5.28 -7.62 -1.08
N LEU A 116 -4.53 -6.80 -0.35
CA LEU A 116 -4.30 -7.00 1.07
C LEU A 116 -5.61 -6.99 1.85
N CYS A 117 -6.47 -5.99 1.64
CA CYS A 117 -7.74 -5.90 2.36
C CYS A 117 -8.66 -7.07 2.03
N HIS A 118 -8.71 -7.50 0.77
CA HIS A 118 -9.50 -8.67 0.37
C HIS A 118 -9.05 -9.96 1.07
N GLU A 119 -7.75 -10.26 1.01
CA GLU A 119 -7.22 -11.52 1.53
C GLU A 119 -7.11 -11.55 3.06
N LEU A 120 -6.96 -10.37 3.69
CA LEU A 120 -6.94 -10.21 5.16
C LEU A 120 -8.32 -10.04 5.78
N GLU A 121 -9.37 -9.88 4.96
CA GLU A 121 -10.75 -9.54 5.39
C GLU A 121 -10.81 -8.22 6.18
N LEU A 122 -10.10 -7.21 5.70
CA LEU A 122 -10.13 -5.86 6.25
C LEU A 122 -11.00 -4.95 5.38
N GLU A 123 -11.75 -4.05 6.01
CA GLU A 123 -12.46 -3.00 5.28
C GLU A 123 -11.47 -1.95 4.76
N ILE A 124 -11.74 -1.39 3.58
CA ILE A 124 -10.99 -0.25 3.05
C ILE A 124 -11.63 1.05 3.57
N ASN A 125 -11.22 1.48 4.74
CA ASN A 125 -11.67 2.74 5.35
C ASN A 125 -10.50 3.47 6.02
N ASN A 126 -10.77 4.62 6.63
CA ASN A 126 -9.74 5.43 7.27
C ASN A 126 -9.31 4.93 8.66
N ASP A 127 -9.90 3.85 9.18
CA ASP A 127 -9.46 3.24 10.43
C ASP A 127 -8.50 2.09 10.19
N THR A 128 -8.62 1.39 9.07
CA THR A 128 -7.81 0.23 8.71
C THR A 128 -6.68 0.54 7.73
N VAL A 129 -6.88 1.52 6.81
CA VAL A 129 -5.91 1.91 5.78
C VAL A 129 -5.64 3.41 5.88
N LEU A 130 -4.47 3.76 6.40
CA LEU A 130 -4.07 5.14 6.64
C LEU A 130 -2.77 5.48 5.90
N THR A 131 -2.64 6.71 5.42
CA THR A 131 -1.30 7.23 5.12
C THR A 131 -0.55 7.56 6.40
N HIS A 132 0.78 7.64 6.33
CA HIS A 132 1.56 8.07 7.50
C HIS A 132 1.14 9.47 7.96
N ALA A 133 0.84 10.39 7.04
CA ALA A 133 0.33 11.72 7.38
C ALA A 133 -1.00 11.66 8.17
N GLU A 134 -1.92 10.76 7.81
CA GLU A 134 -3.18 10.58 8.54
C GLU A 134 -2.95 9.97 9.93
N ALA A 135 -2.06 8.97 10.04
CA ALA A 135 -1.69 8.39 11.32
C ALA A 135 -0.99 9.43 12.23
N ALA A 136 -0.03 10.18 11.66
CA ALA A 136 0.67 11.24 12.35
C ALA A 136 -0.29 12.35 12.84
N SER A 137 -1.27 12.74 12.00
CA SER A 137 -2.27 13.74 12.39
C SER A 137 -3.15 13.28 13.55
N ARG A 138 -3.48 11.98 13.63
CA ARG A 138 -4.21 11.40 14.79
C ARG A 138 -3.37 11.43 16.07
N ASP A 139 -2.06 11.25 15.94
CA ASP A 139 -1.12 11.19 17.07
C ASP A 139 -0.43 12.54 17.33
N GLN A 140 -0.90 13.64 16.73
CA GLN A 140 -0.51 15.04 16.95
C GLN A 140 0.91 15.40 16.49
N TYR A 141 1.49 14.65 15.52
CA TYR A 141 2.75 15.01 14.85
C TYR A 141 2.62 15.12 13.32
N GLY A 142 1.40 15.31 12.82
CA GLY A 142 1.11 15.49 11.40
C GLY A 142 1.29 16.93 10.91
N PRO A 143 0.98 17.18 9.62
CA PRO A 143 1.10 18.49 9.00
C PRO A 143 0.33 19.58 9.74
N GLY A 144 1.00 20.70 10.02
CA GLY A 144 0.40 21.87 10.68
C GLY A 144 0.29 21.78 12.21
N GLN A 145 0.75 20.73 12.84
CA GLN A 145 0.67 20.51 14.30
C GLN A 145 1.92 21.02 15.06
N GLY A 146 2.96 21.47 14.35
CA GLY A 146 4.14 22.10 14.95
C GLY A 146 5.17 21.13 15.55
N ASP A 147 4.99 19.84 15.35
CA ASP A 147 5.95 18.83 15.82
C ASP A 147 7.21 18.84 14.94
N PRO A 148 8.46 18.83 15.50
CA PRO A 148 9.70 18.79 14.74
C PRO A 148 9.90 17.47 13.98
N ASP A 149 9.33 16.37 14.48
CA ASP A 149 9.37 15.06 13.85
C ASP A 149 8.17 14.79 12.92
N MET A 150 7.52 15.87 12.46
CA MET A 150 6.36 15.82 11.58
C MET A 150 6.53 14.81 10.46
N ARG A 151 5.49 13.96 10.27
CA ARG A 151 5.39 13.03 9.14
C ARG A 151 4.23 13.44 8.23
N TRP A 152 4.52 13.47 6.93
CA TRP A 152 3.56 13.94 5.92
C TRP A 152 3.50 13.04 4.68
N ASP A 153 4.01 11.81 4.80
CA ASP A 153 3.99 10.81 3.74
C ASP A 153 2.59 10.67 3.16
N LEU A 154 2.48 10.87 1.86
CA LEU A 154 1.22 10.79 1.12
C LEU A 154 0.12 11.74 1.64
N TYR A 155 0.50 12.86 2.30
CA TYR A 155 -0.47 13.87 2.75
C TYR A 155 -1.35 14.36 1.61
N MET A 156 -0.71 14.75 0.49
CA MET A 156 -1.38 15.16 -0.74
C MET A 156 -0.73 14.45 -1.92
N LEU A 157 -1.53 13.99 -2.86
CA LEU A 157 -1.10 13.40 -4.14
C LEU A 157 -1.78 14.12 -5.30
N LYS A 158 -1.16 14.05 -6.49
CA LYS A 158 -1.83 14.48 -7.73
C LYS A 158 -2.96 13.49 -8.03
N GLY A 159 -4.14 14.02 -8.39
CA GLY A 159 -5.28 13.20 -8.79
C GLY A 159 -5.11 12.69 -10.22
N MET A 160 -4.29 11.67 -10.41
CA MET A 160 -3.99 11.09 -11.73
C MET A 160 -4.92 9.90 -12.04
N PRO A 161 -5.30 9.67 -13.31
CA PRO A 161 -5.02 10.51 -14.48
C PRO A 161 -6.00 11.70 -14.64
N GLU A 162 -7.10 11.75 -13.86
CA GLU A 162 -8.25 12.61 -14.14
C GLU A 162 -7.96 14.11 -13.94
N THR A 163 -7.11 14.46 -12.98
CA THR A 163 -6.74 15.86 -12.73
C THR A 163 -5.31 16.01 -12.22
N ARG A 164 -4.67 17.15 -12.54
CA ARG A 164 -3.40 17.53 -11.93
C ARG A 164 -3.57 18.19 -10.54
N ALA A 165 -4.81 18.36 -10.09
CA ALA A 165 -5.10 18.95 -8.79
C ALA A 165 -4.64 18.02 -7.66
N LEU A 166 -4.14 18.62 -6.60
CA LEU A 166 -3.78 17.88 -5.38
C LEU A 166 -5.03 17.37 -4.69
N ARG A 167 -4.95 16.15 -4.20
CA ARG A 167 -6.00 15.48 -3.42
C ARG A 167 -5.40 14.92 -2.13
N PRO A 168 -6.15 14.87 -1.02
CA PRO A 168 -5.71 14.11 0.16
C PRO A 168 -5.36 12.68 -0.22
N GLY A 169 -4.09 12.29 0.02
CA GLY A 169 -3.56 11.03 -0.52
C GLY A 169 -4.31 9.80 -0.03
N GLY A 170 -4.65 9.74 1.26
CA GLY A 170 -5.41 8.61 1.80
C GLY A 170 -6.81 8.50 1.18
N VAL A 171 -7.51 9.61 0.95
CA VAL A 171 -8.83 9.62 0.28
C VAL A 171 -8.69 9.09 -1.16
N LEU A 172 -7.70 9.57 -1.91
CA LEU A 172 -7.45 9.15 -3.28
C LEU A 172 -7.13 7.65 -3.34
N LEU A 173 -6.20 7.18 -2.52
CA LEU A 173 -5.75 5.78 -2.52
C LEU A 173 -6.86 4.81 -2.12
N ARG A 174 -7.62 5.11 -1.06
CA ARG A 174 -8.76 4.28 -0.64
C ARG A 174 -9.87 4.24 -1.71
N LYS A 175 -10.18 5.38 -2.36
CA LYS A 175 -11.16 5.41 -3.47
C LYS A 175 -10.73 4.51 -4.63
N LYS A 176 -9.46 4.60 -5.06
CA LYS A 176 -8.91 3.74 -6.11
C LYS A 176 -8.89 2.26 -5.68
N ALA A 177 -8.47 1.96 -4.45
CA ALA A 177 -8.45 0.60 -3.93
C ALA A 177 -9.85 -0.04 -3.87
N LEU A 178 -10.88 0.70 -3.48
CA LEU A 178 -12.27 0.25 -3.53
C LEU A 178 -12.72 -0.07 -4.96
N ALA A 179 -12.35 0.76 -5.94
CA ALA A 179 -12.68 0.50 -7.35
C ALA A 179 -12.00 -0.80 -7.84
N TYR A 180 -10.73 -1.02 -7.51
CA TYR A 180 -10.03 -2.26 -7.83
C TYR A 180 -10.63 -3.48 -7.13
N LEU A 181 -10.99 -3.37 -5.84
CA LEU A 181 -11.64 -4.44 -5.11
C LEU A 181 -12.97 -4.85 -5.77
N HIS A 182 -13.79 -3.88 -6.14
CA HIS A 182 -15.06 -4.14 -6.84
C HIS A 182 -14.84 -4.80 -8.20
N SER A 183 -13.79 -4.42 -8.96
CA SER A 183 -13.44 -5.08 -10.21
C SER A 183 -13.03 -6.54 -9.98
N MET A 184 -12.13 -6.80 -9.04
CA MET A 184 -11.69 -8.15 -8.71
C MET A 184 -12.84 -9.07 -8.27
N LEU A 185 -13.81 -8.55 -7.53
CA LEU A 185 -14.98 -9.32 -7.10
C LEU A 185 -15.91 -9.62 -8.29
N ARG A 186 -16.13 -8.66 -9.18
CA ARG A 186 -16.92 -8.89 -10.40
C ARG A 186 -16.28 -9.92 -11.31
N ASP A 187 -14.98 -9.84 -11.54
CA ASP A 187 -14.26 -10.77 -12.40
C ASP A 187 -14.34 -12.21 -11.86
N LYS A 188 -14.30 -12.40 -10.54
CA LYS A 188 -14.54 -13.70 -9.90
C LYS A 188 -15.98 -14.21 -10.11
N LEU A 189 -16.98 -13.33 -10.05
CA LEU A 189 -18.38 -13.71 -10.27
C LEU A 189 -18.71 -14.04 -11.73
N LEU A 190 -17.95 -13.47 -12.68
CA LEU A 190 -18.13 -13.70 -14.12
C LEU A 190 -17.33 -14.89 -14.65
N GLN A 191 -16.34 -15.42 -13.89
CA GLN A 191 -15.72 -16.68 -14.24
C GLN A 191 -16.74 -17.79 -14.01
N PRO A 192 -17.05 -18.64 -15.04
CA PRO A 192 -17.89 -19.81 -14.82
C PRO A 192 -17.26 -20.62 -13.70
N HIS A 193 -18.08 -21.04 -12.72
CA HIS A 193 -17.67 -22.10 -11.83
C HIS A 193 -17.33 -23.30 -12.75
N GLU A 194 -16.05 -23.61 -12.90
CA GLU A 194 -15.65 -24.96 -13.23
C GLU A 194 -16.18 -25.80 -12.07
N VAL A 195 -17.40 -26.30 -12.27
CA VAL A 195 -17.99 -27.32 -11.42
C VAL A 195 -16.97 -28.45 -11.43
N GLU A 196 -16.46 -28.82 -10.25
CA GLU A 196 -15.76 -30.06 -10.02
C GLU A 196 -16.63 -31.23 -10.50
N VAL A 197 -16.58 -31.52 -11.80
CA VAL A 197 -17.08 -32.74 -12.41
C VAL A 197 -15.88 -33.65 -12.60
N GLU A 198 -15.22 -33.98 -11.51
CA GLU A 198 -14.27 -35.09 -11.48
C GLU A 198 -14.36 -35.75 -10.09
N GLN A 199 -15.17 -36.79 -10.01
CA GLN A 199 -14.92 -38.01 -9.19
C GLN A 199 -16.14 -38.97 -9.07
N HIS A 200 -17.13 -38.92 -9.97
CA HIS A 200 -18.23 -39.90 -9.89
C HIS A 200 -18.34 -40.90 -11.05
N GLU A 201 -17.40 -40.94 -12.00
CA GLU A 201 -17.45 -41.95 -13.09
C GLU A 201 -16.41 -43.08 -12.98
N LEU A 202 -15.76 -43.25 -11.86
CA LEU A 202 -14.76 -44.35 -11.68
C LEU A 202 -15.20 -45.45 -10.69
N LEU A 203 -16.48 -45.53 -10.34
CA LEU A 203 -17.03 -46.59 -9.47
C LEU A 203 -18.21 -47.33 -10.10
N ALA A 204 -18.36 -47.33 -11.42
CA ALA A 204 -19.37 -48.11 -12.14
C ALA A 204 -18.78 -48.74 -13.39
N ALA A 205 -17.74 -49.59 -13.22
CA ALA A 205 -17.30 -50.61 -14.21
C ALA A 205 -16.63 -51.76 -13.48
#